data_366a6e85fe850a2818db2be5e6b19872
#
_entry.id   366a6e85fe850a2818db2be5e6b19872
#
_cell.length_a   1.000
_cell.length_b   1.000
_cell.length_c   1.000
_cell.angle_alpha   90.00
_cell.angle_beta   90.00
_cell.angle_gamma   90.00
#
_symmetry.space_group_name_H-M   'P 1'
#
loop_
_entity.id
_entity.type
_entity.pdbx_description
1 polymer ?
#
loop_
_entity_poly.entity_id
_entity_poly.type
_entity_poly.pdbx_seq_one_letter_code
_entity_poly.pdbx_strand_id
1 'polypeptide(L)'
;MSDSIRVEHLSKQYVLGKASQQTMLRERLANFLKNPFARETAVADTLWALRDVSFGIQEGEVVGIIGRNGAGKSTLLKVLSKITYPTSGRVMVRGRVASLLEVGTGFHEELTGRENIFLNGSILGMKRREVEAKLDQIIEFAGVERFIDTPIKRYSSGMRLRLGFAVAAHLDPDVLIVDEVLAVGDAGFQKKCLSVMEDLRKGGRTVLFVSHNMAAVENLCSRGIWIDSGRVRQDGPTHQVIESYLSSFAETQQSASDLSVVESRHGNGDIRYTGISFLGLDGQPQLVTRSGDSIRLRFHYRAKKSIPYPSFGFRLLTEMGTLVTDTSTWHHSLDIPEIAPGDGHLDLEIDFLNLLPGRYDFSLWITGLSQIVYDGVEHCAKLEVELANVYRSGRQLDSRSGIVYFPQKWNLQGLQSDRLSRADEPSEDEREKWSAHRTQL
;
A
#
# COMPACT_ATOMS: atom_id res chain seq x y z
N MET A 1 -18.76 -21.72 14.93
CA MET A 1 -17.63 -21.71 14.00
C MET A 1 -16.35 -21.62 14.83
N SER A 2 -15.31 -22.36 14.50
CA SER A 2 -14.10 -22.40 15.32
C SER A 2 -13.06 -21.44 14.73
N ASP A 3 -12.37 -20.69 15.61
CA ASP A 3 -11.30 -19.80 15.19
C ASP A 3 -10.15 -20.59 14.53
N SER A 4 -9.73 -20.18 13.33
CA SER A 4 -8.53 -20.67 12.67
C SER A 4 -7.27 -20.03 13.27
N ILE A 5 -7.36 -18.72 13.61
CA ILE A 5 -6.34 -17.98 14.34
C ILE A 5 -6.99 -17.33 15.56
N ARG A 6 -6.35 -17.46 16.72
CA ARG A 6 -6.76 -16.77 17.96
C ARG A 6 -5.55 -16.15 18.64
N VAL A 7 -5.61 -14.85 18.82
CA VAL A 7 -4.59 -14.04 19.47
C VAL A 7 -5.17 -13.47 20.76
N GLU A 8 -4.52 -13.69 21.88
CA GLU A 8 -4.98 -13.28 23.22
C GLU A 8 -3.87 -12.54 23.96
N HIS A 9 -4.13 -11.26 24.25
CA HIS A 9 -3.27 -10.37 25.05
C HIS A 9 -1.80 -10.37 24.57
N LEU A 10 -1.60 -10.47 23.25
CA LEU A 10 -0.28 -10.58 22.63
C LEU A 10 0.52 -9.30 22.82
N SER A 11 1.70 -9.42 23.39
CA SER A 11 2.64 -8.32 23.50
C SER A 11 4.04 -8.77 23.06
N LYS A 12 4.75 -7.88 22.36
CA LYS A 12 6.14 -8.10 21.94
C LYS A 12 6.99 -6.89 22.18
N GLN A 13 8.05 -7.07 22.96
CA GLN A 13 9.05 -6.06 23.29
C GLN A 13 10.39 -6.43 22.68
N TYR A 14 11.09 -5.45 22.15
CA TYR A 14 12.48 -5.56 21.73
C TYR A 14 13.36 -4.66 22.60
N VAL A 15 14.55 -5.13 22.93
CA VAL A 15 15.57 -4.35 23.61
C VAL A 15 16.37 -3.59 22.56
N LEU A 16 16.36 -2.27 22.62
CA LEU A 16 17.14 -1.37 21.78
C LEU A 16 18.49 -1.15 22.49
N GLY A 17 19.56 -1.37 21.79
CA GLY A 17 20.91 -1.21 22.32
C GLY A 17 21.87 -2.06 21.50
N LYS A 18 23.15 -1.73 21.53
CA LYS A 18 24.17 -2.54 20.90
C LYS A 18 23.87 -3.99 21.21
N ALA A 19 23.66 -4.80 20.15
CA ALA A 19 23.62 -6.22 20.30
C ALA A 19 24.70 -6.58 21.31
N SER A 20 24.31 -7.22 22.42
CA SER A 20 25.28 -7.79 23.33
C SER A 20 26.17 -8.62 22.42
N GLN A 21 27.29 -8.03 21.97
CA GLN A 21 28.37 -8.83 21.46
C GLN A 21 28.44 -9.92 22.49
N GLN A 22 28.36 -11.16 22.04
CA GLN A 22 28.67 -12.30 22.86
C GLN A 22 30.09 -12.00 23.35
N THR A 23 30.19 -11.25 24.44
CA THR A 23 31.45 -10.98 25.12
C THR A 23 31.94 -12.33 25.49
N MET A 24 32.97 -12.77 24.79
CA MET A 24 33.60 -14.05 25.05
C MET A 24 33.80 -14.14 26.54
N LEU A 25 33.59 -15.29 27.13
CA LEU A 25 33.78 -15.54 28.58
C LEU A 25 35.04 -14.84 29.14
N ARG A 26 36.08 -14.69 28.32
CA ARG A 26 37.32 -13.95 28.62
C ARG A 26 37.11 -12.46 28.94
N GLU A 27 36.26 -11.76 28.22
CA GLU A 27 36.02 -10.33 28.47
C GLU A 27 35.12 -10.11 29.70
N ARG A 28 34.19 -11.01 29.96
CA ARG A 28 33.38 -11.00 31.21
C ARG A 28 34.27 -11.23 32.43
N LEU A 29 35.23 -12.15 32.36
CA LEU A 29 36.21 -12.38 33.42
C LEU A 29 37.16 -11.20 33.60
N ALA A 30 37.61 -10.58 32.52
CA ALA A 30 38.49 -9.43 32.56
C ALA A 30 37.80 -8.16 33.16
N ASN A 31 36.51 -7.95 32.81
CA ASN A 31 35.75 -6.84 33.36
C ASN A 31 35.31 -7.08 34.81
N PHE A 32 35.05 -8.29 35.23
CA PHE A 32 34.78 -8.67 36.61
C PHE A 32 36.01 -8.44 37.52
N LEU A 33 37.22 -8.69 37.00
CA LEU A 33 38.48 -8.43 37.71
C LEU A 33 38.82 -6.94 37.80
N LYS A 34 38.40 -6.11 36.85
CA LYS A 34 38.67 -4.68 36.83
C LYS A 34 37.71 -3.85 37.67
N ASN A 35 36.43 -4.23 37.79
CA ASN A 35 35.41 -3.50 38.54
C ASN A 35 34.38 -4.44 39.18
N PRO A 36 34.66 -5.09 40.32
CA PRO A 36 33.74 -6.06 40.93
C PRO A 36 32.44 -5.45 41.49
N PHE A 37 32.34 -4.13 41.61
CA PHE A 37 31.19 -3.37 42.14
C PHE A 37 30.47 -2.49 41.12
N ALA A 38 30.86 -2.50 39.85
CA ALA A 38 30.13 -1.78 38.82
C ALA A 38 28.80 -2.45 38.54
N ARG A 39 27.71 -2.01 39.18
CA ARG A 39 26.36 -2.26 38.69
C ARG A 39 26.19 -1.46 37.42
N GLU A 40 26.30 -2.12 36.27
CA GLU A 40 25.81 -1.55 35.01
C GLU A 40 24.26 -1.43 35.10
N THR A 41 23.77 -0.31 35.57
CA THR A 41 22.41 0.15 35.35
C THR A 41 22.33 0.81 33.98
N ALA A 42 22.68 0.09 32.93
CA ALA A 42 22.27 0.44 31.59
C ALA A 42 20.74 0.21 31.53
N VAL A 43 19.97 1.27 31.65
CA VAL A 43 18.56 1.25 31.32
C VAL A 43 18.51 0.85 29.86
N ALA A 44 18.25 -0.42 29.60
CA ALA A 44 18.09 -0.91 28.24
C ALA A 44 16.85 -0.20 27.65
N ASP A 45 17.09 0.62 26.66
CA ASP A 45 16.00 1.26 25.92
C ASP A 45 15.18 0.16 25.25
N THR A 46 13.87 0.14 25.50
CA THR A 46 12.99 -0.94 25.09
C THR A 46 11.86 -0.42 24.21
N LEU A 47 11.67 -1.07 23.08
CA LEU A 47 10.60 -0.79 22.12
C LEU A 47 9.50 -1.83 22.22
N TRP A 48 8.30 -1.40 22.51
CA TRP A 48 7.11 -2.24 22.39
C TRP A 48 6.60 -2.22 20.96
N ALA A 49 6.82 -3.31 20.24
CA ALA A 49 6.31 -3.47 18.88
C ALA A 49 4.83 -3.90 18.84
N LEU A 50 4.39 -4.65 19.86
CA LEU A 50 2.98 -5.02 20.07
C LEU A 50 2.65 -4.87 21.55
N ARG A 51 1.42 -4.42 21.85
CA ARG A 51 0.94 -4.20 23.22
C ARG A 51 -0.52 -4.66 23.34
N ASP A 52 -0.75 -5.76 24.04
CA ASP A 52 -2.08 -6.24 24.39
C ASP A 52 -3.02 -6.42 23.19
N VAL A 53 -2.51 -7.05 22.13
CA VAL A 53 -3.24 -7.31 20.89
C VAL A 53 -4.09 -8.56 21.06
N SER A 54 -5.41 -8.45 20.81
CA SER A 54 -6.35 -9.56 20.88
C SER A 54 -7.34 -9.52 19.72
N PHE A 55 -7.46 -10.62 18.98
CA PHE A 55 -8.46 -10.83 17.92
C PHE A 55 -8.58 -12.32 17.58
N GLY A 56 -9.67 -12.69 16.92
CA GLY A 56 -9.89 -14.03 16.36
C GLY A 56 -10.18 -13.96 14.87
N ILE A 57 -9.73 -14.93 14.09
CA ILE A 57 -10.04 -15.08 12.67
C ILE A 57 -10.69 -16.44 12.46
N GLN A 58 -11.84 -16.45 11.80
CA GLN A 58 -12.60 -17.66 11.54
C GLN A 58 -12.04 -18.44 10.35
N GLU A 59 -12.33 -19.71 10.28
CA GLU A 59 -11.97 -20.54 9.13
C GLU A 59 -12.63 -20.02 7.85
N GLY A 60 -11.84 -19.88 6.78
CA GLY A 60 -12.27 -19.34 5.49
C GLY A 60 -12.37 -17.82 5.41
N GLU A 61 -12.03 -17.09 6.46
CA GLU A 61 -12.07 -15.64 6.50
C GLU A 61 -10.82 -15.02 5.82
N VAL A 62 -11.04 -13.97 5.02
CA VAL A 62 -9.96 -13.16 4.44
C VAL A 62 -9.91 -11.83 5.16
N VAL A 63 -8.84 -11.62 5.92
CA VAL A 63 -8.68 -10.46 6.81
C VAL A 63 -7.51 -9.60 6.38
N GLY A 64 -7.75 -8.30 6.20
CA GLY A 64 -6.73 -7.30 5.94
C GLY A 64 -6.14 -6.71 7.22
N ILE A 65 -4.82 -6.66 7.33
CA ILE A 65 -4.14 -5.91 8.40
C ILE A 65 -3.58 -4.63 7.83
N ILE A 66 -4.05 -3.50 8.33
CA ILE A 66 -3.62 -2.17 7.91
C ILE A 66 -3.00 -1.40 9.06
N GLY A 67 -2.25 -0.35 8.74
CA GLY A 67 -1.60 0.52 9.71
C GLY A 67 -0.33 1.14 9.16
N ARG A 68 0.18 2.19 9.82
CA ARG A 68 1.38 2.93 9.41
C ARG A 68 2.64 2.06 9.45
N ASN A 69 3.73 2.55 8.80
CA ASN A 69 5.05 1.95 8.97
C ASN A 69 5.46 2.01 10.44
N GLY A 70 5.99 0.90 10.97
CA GLY A 70 6.33 0.80 12.40
C GLY A 70 5.15 0.50 13.34
N ALA A 71 3.91 0.39 12.86
CA ALA A 71 2.74 0.09 13.71
C ALA A 71 2.75 -1.30 14.37
N GLY A 72 3.67 -2.20 13.94
CA GLY A 72 3.78 -3.55 14.50
C GLY A 72 3.30 -4.69 13.57
N LYS A 73 2.79 -4.38 12.37
CA LYS A 73 2.27 -5.38 11.41
C LYS A 73 3.24 -6.53 11.15
N SER A 74 4.46 -6.23 10.70
CA SER A 74 5.47 -7.27 10.40
C SER A 74 5.90 -8.05 11.63
N THR A 75 5.87 -7.44 12.83
CA THR A 75 6.11 -8.16 14.09
C THR A 75 4.98 -9.13 14.38
N LEU A 76 3.73 -8.74 14.18
CA LEU A 76 2.58 -9.61 14.34
C LEU A 76 2.68 -10.81 13.39
N LEU A 77 2.97 -10.58 12.11
CA LEU A 77 3.14 -11.66 11.14
C LEU A 77 4.26 -12.63 11.53
N LYS A 78 5.41 -12.13 12.00
CA LYS A 78 6.51 -12.97 12.50
C LYS A 78 6.12 -13.83 13.69
N VAL A 79 5.24 -13.33 14.58
CA VAL A 79 4.74 -14.11 15.71
C VAL A 79 3.76 -15.18 15.22
N LEU A 80 2.83 -14.84 14.32
CA LEU A 80 1.87 -15.77 13.74
C LEU A 80 2.55 -16.89 12.94
N SER A 81 3.62 -16.56 12.21
CA SER A 81 4.45 -17.52 11.46
C SER A 81 5.44 -18.28 12.34
N LYS A 82 5.43 -18.10 13.67
CA LYS A 82 6.34 -18.72 14.63
C LYS A 82 7.83 -18.41 14.39
N ILE A 83 8.15 -17.35 13.65
CA ILE A 83 9.54 -16.87 13.44
C ILE A 83 10.08 -16.24 14.73
N THR A 84 9.21 -15.60 15.50
CA THR A 84 9.57 -15.04 16.81
C THR A 84 8.50 -15.36 17.86
N TYR A 85 8.93 -15.47 19.13
CA TYR A 85 8.02 -15.72 20.24
C TYR A 85 7.47 -14.40 20.81
N PRO A 86 6.24 -14.39 21.34
CA PRO A 86 5.71 -13.26 22.08
C PRO A 86 6.48 -13.04 23.39
N THR A 87 6.44 -11.81 23.91
CA THR A 87 6.95 -11.48 25.25
C THR A 87 5.89 -11.88 26.30
N SER A 88 4.60 -11.67 26.00
CA SER A 88 3.47 -12.14 26.82
C SER A 88 2.25 -12.39 25.94
N GLY A 89 1.24 -13.05 26.48
CA GLY A 89 0.06 -13.47 25.75
C GLY A 89 0.26 -14.79 25.01
N ARG A 90 -0.70 -15.17 24.21
CA ARG A 90 -0.64 -16.41 23.43
C ARG A 90 -1.26 -16.28 22.05
N VAL A 91 -0.78 -17.11 21.14
CA VAL A 91 -1.29 -17.27 19.78
C VAL A 91 -1.60 -18.73 19.55
N MET A 92 -2.79 -19.00 19.09
CA MET A 92 -3.22 -20.32 18.66
C MET A 92 -3.56 -20.26 17.18
N VAL A 93 -2.96 -21.14 16.39
CA VAL A 93 -3.26 -21.29 14.96
C VAL A 93 -3.56 -22.75 14.70
N ARG A 94 -4.68 -23.05 14.08
CA ARG A 94 -5.10 -24.39 13.69
C ARG A 94 -4.68 -24.68 12.26
N GLY A 95 -4.13 -25.87 12.06
CA GLY A 95 -3.71 -26.32 10.74
C GLY A 95 -2.32 -25.85 10.32
N ARG A 96 -2.04 -26.03 9.03
CA ARG A 96 -0.76 -25.70 8.41
C ARG A 96 -0.74 -24.22 8.03
N VAL A 97 0.24 -23.48 8.52
CA VAL A 97 0.48 -22.06 8.18
C VAL A 97 1.52 -21.99 7.09
N ALA A 98 1.22 -21.23 6.04
CA ALA A 98 2.19 -20.79 5.06
C ALA A 98 2.34 -19.28 5.12
N SER A 99 3.57 -18.79 5.02
CA SER A 99 3.86 -17.36 5.04
C SER A 99 4.63 -16.96 3.81
N LEU A 100 4.11 -15.97 3.07
CA LEU A 100 4.81 -15.37 1.94
C LEU A 100 5.84 -14.32 2.35
N LEU A 101 6.02 -14.05 3.66
CA LEU A 101 7.08 -13.20 4.20
C LEU A 101 8.49 -13.64 3.80
N GLU A 102 8.64 -14.94 3.57
CA GLU A 102 9.94 -15.59 3.36
C GLU A 102 10.08 -16.12 1.93
N VAL A 103 9.34 -15.57 0.97
CA VAL A 103 9.43 -15.98 -0.43
C VAL A 103 10.87 -15.85 -0.93
N GLY A 104 11.46 -16.99 -1.35
CA GLY A 104 12.84 -17.05 -1.81
C GLY A 104 13.89 -17.12 -0.69
N THR A 105 13.51 -17.05 0.59
CA THR A 105 14.42 -17.38 1.68
C THR A 105 14.65 -18.91 1.72
N GLY A 106 15.87 -19.33 2.06
CA GLY A 106 16.23 -20.75 2.09
C GLY A 106 16.59 -21.34 0.73
N PHE A 107 16.64 -20.56 -0.33
CA PHE A 107 17.24 -21.00 -1.58
C PHE A 107 18.75 -21.18 -1.43
N HIS A 108 19.25 -22.29 -1.96
CA HIS A 108 20.68 -22.58 -1.99
C HIS A 108 21.26 -22.22 -3.35
N GLU A 109 22.21 -21.31 -3.39
CA GLU A 109 22.72 -20.70 -4.62
C GLU A 109 23.37 -21.70 -5.58
N GLU A 110 23.97 -22.77 -5.08
CA GLU A 110 24.63 -23.79 -5.90
C GLU A 110 23.66 -24.85 -6.45
N LEU A 111 22.44 -24.95 -5.91
CA LEU A 111 21.42 -25.86 -6.39
C LEU A 111 20.70 -25.26 -7.60
N THR A 112 20.21 -26.15 -8.47
CA THR A 112 19.37 -25.81 -9.63
C THR A 112 18.01 -25.27 -9.18
N GLY A 113 17.26 -24.64 -10.10
CA GLY A 113 15.89 -24.22 -9.82
C GLY A 113 15.00 -25.38 -9.37
N ARG A 114 15.14 -26.54 -10.03
CA ARG A 114 14.41 -27.78 -9.69
C ARG A 114 14.71 -28.23 -8.26
N GLU A 115 15.98 -28.35 -7.90
CA GLU A 115 16.38 -28.76 -6.55
C GLU A 115 15.92 -27.74 -5.49
N ASN A 116 15.95 -26.45 -5.81
CA ASN A 116 15.45 -25.43 -4.92
C ASN A 116 13.92 -25.47 -4.74
N ILE A 117 13.13 -25.89 -5.75
CA ILE A 117 11.70 -26.17 -5.58
C ILE A 117 11.49 -27.23 -4.49
N PHE A 118 12.23 -28.32 -4.53
CA PHE A 118 12.12 -29.38 -3.50
C PHE A 118 12.59 -28.89 -2.13
N LEU A 119 13.70 -28.17 -2.07
CA LEU A 119 14.25 -27.62 -0.83
C LEU A 119 13.25 -26.65 -0.19
N ASN A 120 12.80 -25.65 -0.97
CA ASN A 120 11.89 -24.61 -0.49
C ASN A 120 10.50 -25.17 -0.16
N GLY A 121 9.98 -26.07 -1.00
CA GLY A 121 8.73 -26.77 -0.71
C GLY A 121 8.78 -27.55 0.61
N SER A 122 9.90 -28.21 0.89
CA SER A 122 10.12 -28.92 2.16
C SER A 122 10.20 -27.97 3.36
N ILE A 123 10.88 -26.83 3.22
CA ILE A 123 10.96 -25.77 4.26
C ILE A 123 9.55 -25.23 4.56
N LEU A 124 8.74 -25.03 3.52
CA LEU A 124 7.36 -24.55 3.64
C LEU A 124 6.36 -25.66 4.06
N GLY A 125 6.86 -26.87 4.34
CA GLY A 125 6.07 -27.97 4.89
C GLY A 125 5.37 -28.87 3.85
N MET A 126 5.74 -28.81 2.56
CA MET A 126 5.26 -29.77 1.56
C MET A 126 5.97 -31.12 1.74
N LYS A 127 5.21 -32.18 1.57
CA LYS A 127 5.82 -33.51 1.43
C LYS A 127 6.44 -33.65 0.04
N ARG A 128 7.52 -34.44 -0.08
CA ARG A 128 8.19 -34.66 -1.38
C ARG A 128 7.22 -35.05 -2.50
N ARG A 129 6.26 -35.94 -2.21
CA ARG A 129 5.23 -36.37 -3.17
C ARG A 129 4.31 -35.21 -3.61
N GLU A 130 4.04 -34.27 -2.73
CA GLU A 130 3.23 -33.06 -3.05
C GLU A 130 4.01 -32.16 -4.01
N VAL A 131 5.33 -31.97 -3.76
CA VAL A 131 6.20 -31.20 -4.66
C VAL A 131 6.29 -31.88 -6.02
N GLU A 132 6.51 -33.22 -6.07
CA GLU A 132 6.57 -33.99 -7.32
C GLU A 132 5.29 -33.86 -8.15
N ALA A 133 4.13 -33.93 -7.50
CA ALA A 133 2.84 -33.83 -8.17
C ALA A 133 2.54 -32.42 -8.75
N LYS A 134 3.14 -31.38 -8.20
CA LYS A 134 2.92 -29.98 -8.59
C LYS A 134 4.10 -29.36 -9.34
N LEU A 135 5.17 -30.13 -9.58
CA LEU A 135 6.45 -29.64 -10.07
C LEU A 135 6.31 -28.87 -11.40
N ASP A 136 5.61 -29.44 -12.36
CA ASP A 136 5.45 -28.83 -13.69
C ASP A 136 4.62 -27.55 -13.61
N GLN A 137 3.57 -27.52 -12.79
CA GLN A 137 2.74 -26.35 -12.54
C GLN A 137 3.54 -25.21 -11.90
N ILE A 138 4.42 -25.54 -10.93
CA ILE A 138 5.29 -24.56 -10.27
C ILE A 138 6.27 -23.96 -11.29
N ILE A 139 6.86 -24.76 -12.15
CA ILE A 139 7.82 -24.33 -13.17
C ILE A 139 7.13 -23.41 -14.19
N GLU A 140 5.97 -23.83 -14.71
CA GLU A 140 5.16 -23.06 -15.66
C GLU A 140 4.70 -21.72 -15.07
N PHE A 141 4.24 -21.74 -13.82
CA PHE A 141 3.82 -20.52 -13.13
C PHE A 141 4.97 -19.52 -13.00
N ALA A 142 6.16 -20.00 -12.62
CA ALA A 142 7.36 -19.18 -12.47
C ALA A 142 7.89 -18.64 -13.80
N GLY A 143 7.61 -19.31 -14.94
CA GLY A 143 8.12 -18.98 -16.25
C GLY A 143 9.64 -19.12 -16.35
N VAL A 144 10.18 -20.19 -15.78
CA VAL A 144 11.64 -20.45 -15.73
C VAL A 144 12.04 -21.77 -16.37
N GLU A 145 11.19 -22.34 -17.23
CA GLU A 145 11.35 -23.67 -17.85
C GLU A 145 12.73 -23.85 -18.48
N ARG A 146 13.20 -22.84 -19.23
CA ARG A 146 14.50 -22.87 -19.92
C ARG A 146 15.70 -22.90 -18.97
N PHE A 147 15.52 -22.50 -17.73
CA PHE A 147 16.60 -22.32 -16.75
C PHE A 147 16.48 -23.27 -15.57
N ILE A 148 15.44 -24.13 -15.53
CA ILE A 148 15.10 -24.93 -14.35
C ILE A 148 16.23 -25.80 -13.83
N ASP A 149 17.06 -26.32 -14.71
CA ASP A 149 18.19 -27.17 -14.39
C ASP A 149 19.52 -26.37 -14.30
N THR A 150 19.44 -25.03 -14.23
CA THR A 150 20.57 -24.12 -14.01
C THR A 150 20.65 -23.72 -12.54
N PRO A 151 21.85 -23.64 -11.92
CA PRO A 151 22.02 -23.13 -10.56
C PRO A 151 21.47 -21.73 -10.38
N ILE A 152 20.73 -21.49 -9.28
CA ILE A 152 19.98 -20.22 -9.09
C ILE A 152 20.90 -19.01 -8.86
N LYS A 153 22.17 -19.18 -8.57
CA LYS A 153 23.15 -18.09 -8.56
C LYS A 153 23.23 -17.36 -9.91
N ARG A 154 22.80 -18.00 -11.01
CA ARG A 154 22.72 -17.42 -12.36
C ARG A 154 21.36 -16.78 -12.67
N TYR A 155 20.39 -16.91 -11.78
CA TYR A 155 19.08 -16.31 -11.95
C TYR A 155 19.13 -14.81 -11.65
N SER A 156 18.33 -14.03 -12.39
CA SER A 156 18.06 -12.64 -11.99
C SER A 156 17.28 -12.63 -10.66
N SER A 157 17.30 -11.50 -9.96
CA SER A 157 16.49 -11.30 -8.74
C SER A 157 15.00 -11.57 -8.99
N GLY A 158 14.48 -11.13 -10.15
CA GLY A 158 13.10 -11.38 -10.55
C GLY A 158 12.81 -12.86 -10.79
N MET A 159 13.72 -13.63 -11.40
CA MET A 159 13.53 -15.08 -11.58
C MET A 159 13.52 -15.82 -10.24
N ARG A 160 14.43 -15.47 -9.33
CA ARG A 160 14.46 -16.06 -7.98
C ARG A 160 13.16 -15.80 -7.23
N LEU A 161 12.68 -14.58 -7.28
CA LEU A 161 11.45 -14.19 -6.63
C LEU A 161 10.23 -14.91 -7.23
N ARG A 162 10.12 -14.96 -8.57
CA ARG A 162 9.04 -15.70 -9.26
C ARG A 162 9.04 -17.17 -8.92
N LEU A 163 10.22 -17.80 -8.84
CA LEU A 163 10.33 -19.20 -8.44
C LEU A 163 9.87 -19.43 -6.99
N GLY A 164 10.32 -18.58 -6.06
CA GLY A 164 9.90 -18.68 -4.66
C GLY A 164 8.40 -18.48 -4.49
N PHE A 165 7.84 -17.48 -5.18
CA PHE A 165 6.39 -17.26 -5.15
C PHE A 165 5.61 -18.41 -5.78
N ALA A 166 6.10 -19.00 -6.88
CA ALA A 166 5.47 -20.15 -7.52
C ALA A 166 5.38 -21.35 -6.57
N VAL A 167 6.44 -21.65 -5.81
CA VAL A 167 6.38 -22.69 -4.79
C VAL A 167 5.33 -22.36 -3.72
N ALA A 168 5.34 -21.13 -3.22
CA ALA A 168 4.42 -20.70 -2.18
C ALA A 168 2.96 -20.66 -2.64
N ALA A 169 2.69 -20.26 -3.89
CA ALA A 169 1.36 -20.24 -4.49
C ALA A 169 0.74 -21.63 -4.67
N HIS A 170 1.60 -22.66 -4.80
CA HIS A 170 1.16 -24.06 -4.94
C HIS A 170 1.13 -24.83 -3.60
N LEU A 171 1.37 -24.12 -2.49
CA LEU A 171 1.06 -24.65 -1.16
C LEU A 171 -0.44 -24.84 -1.02
N ASP A 172 -0.83 -25.79 -0.19
CA ASP A 172 -2.22 -25.99 0.22
C ASP A 172 -2.32 -25.81 1.74
N PRO A 173 -2.18 -24.57 2.25
CA PRO A 173 -2.22 -24.30 3.68
C PRO A 173 -3.65 -24.11 4.18
N ASP A 174 -3.88 -24.35 5.47
CA ASP A 174 -5.12 -23.99 6.13
C ASP A 174 -5.17 -22.47 6.40
N VAL A 175 -4.00 -21.87 6.65
CA VAL A 175 -3.82 -20.43 6.90
C VAL A 175 -2.69 -19.90 6.01
N LEU A 176 -3.01 -18.90 5.19
CA LEU A 176 -2.03 -18.22 4.36
C LEU A 176 -1.78 -16.79 4.89
N ILE A 177 -0.53 -16.48 5.15
CA ILE A 177 -0.08 -15.13 5.53
C ILE A 177 0.60 -14.49 4.34
N VAL A 178 0.06 -13.35 3.87
CA VAL A 178 0.53 -12.62 2.70
C VAL A 178 0.98 -11.23 3.13
N ASP A 179 2.21 -10.87 2.81
CA ASP A 179 2.75 -9.53 3.01
C ASP A 179 2.89 -8.79 1.67
N GLU A 180 3.27 -7.56 1.67
CA GLU A 180 3.45 -6.63 0.54
C GLU A 180 4.13 -7.18 -0.72
N VAL A 181 4.71 -8.36 -0.65
CA VAL A 181 5.49 -9.03 -1.71
C VAL A 181 4.67 -9.27 -3.00
N LEU A 182 3.33 -9.12 -2.98
CA LEU A 182 2.49 -9.22 -4.19
C LEU A 182 2.74 -8.12 -5.23
N ALA A 183 3.38 -7.01 -4.85
CA ALA A 183 3.70 -5.91 -5.76
C ALA A 183 4.99 -6.15 -6.57
N VAL A 184 5.65 -7.31 -6.43
CA VAL A 184 6.96 -7.58 -7.03
C VAL A 184 6.83 -8.40 -8.32
N GLY A 185 7.63 -8.06 -9.32
CA GLY A 185 7.61 -8.67 -10.64
C GLY A 185 7.01 -7.75 -11.71
N ASP A 186 6.89 -8.27 -12.92
CA ASP A 186 6.20 -7.56 -14.01
C ASP A 186 4.66 -7.63 -13.84
N ALA A 187 3.95 -6.74 -14.55
CA ALA A 187 2.49 -6.64 -14.45
C ALA A 187 1.77 -7.98 -14.79
N GLY A 188 2.36 -8.79 -15.67
CA GLY A 188 1.81 -10.11 -16.02
C GLY A 188 1.90 -11.08 -14.85
N PHE A 189 3.01 -11.08 -14.13
CA PHE A 189 3.21 -11.92 -12.95
C PHE A 189 2.34 -11.46 -11.76
N GLN A 190 2.23 -10.15 -11.56
CA GLN A 190 1.32 -9.59 -10.54
C GLN A 190 -0.13 -10.03 -10.75
N LYS A 191 -0.60 -10.03 -12.02
CA LYS A 191 -1.94 -10.52 -12.35
C LYS A 191 -2.12 -12.01 -12.02
N LYS A 192 -1.11 -12.85 -12.29
CA LYS A 192 -1.13 -14.28 -11.89
C LYS A 192 -1.20 -14.43 -10.37
N CYS A 193 -0.45 -13.62 -9.62
CA CYS A 193 -0.47 -13.64 -8.15
C CYS A 193 -1.86 -13.28 -7.59
N LEU A 194 -2.51 -12.25 -8.14
CA LEU A 194 -3.88 -11.86 -7.74
C LEU A 194 -4.90 -12.95 -8.06
N SER A 195 -4.81 -13.60 -9.23
CA SER A 195 -5.69 -14.72 -9.58
C SER A 195 -5.58 -15.87 -8.57
N VAL A 196 -4.36 -16.22 -8.15
CA VAL A 196 -4.17 -17.26 -7.10
C VAL A 196 -4.84 -16.85 -5.78
N MET A 197 -4.77 -15.56 -5.40
CA MET A 197 -5.43 -15.08 -4.17
C MET A 197 -6.96 -15.20 -4.28
N GLU A 198 -7.53 -14.89 -5.42
CA GLU A 198 -8.97 -15.09 -5.66
C GLU A 198 -9.38 -16.57 -5.59
N ASP A 199 -8.57 -17.45 -6.16
CA ASP A 199 -8.84 -18.90 -6.13
C ASP A 199 -8.75 -19.46 -4.70
N LEU A 200 -7.79 -19.01 -3.90
CA LEU A 200 -7.67 -19.37 -2.49
C LEU A 200 -8.88 -18.88 -1.67
N ARG A 201 -9.36 -17.66 -1.96
CA ARG A 201 -10.59 -17.13 -1.35
C ARG A 201 -11.80 -17.99 -1.68
N LYS A 202 -11.99 -18.33 -2.96
CA LYS A 202 -13.09 -19.20 -3.41
C LYS A 202 -13.00 -20.61 -2.83
N GLY A 203 -11.77 -21.09 -2.57
CA GLY A 203 -11.50 -22.37 -1.93
C GLY A 203 -11.75 -22.42 -0.42
N GLY A 204 -12.24 -21.32 0.21
CA GLY A 204 -12.57 -21.27 1.64
C GLY A 204 -11.34 -21.32 2.56
N ARG A 205 -10.17 -20.89 2.07
CA ARG A 205 -8.93 -20.83 2.88
C ARG A 205 -8.90 -19.56 3.73
N THR A 206 -8.32 -19.67 4.92
CA THR A 206 -8.11 -18.50 5.79
C THR A 206 -6.90 -17.72 5.28
N VAL A 207 -7.09 -16.42 4.98
CA VAL A 207 -6.02 -15.57 4.46
C VAL A 207 -5.85 -14.34 5.35
N LEU A 208 -4.61 -14.08 5.75
CA LEU A 208 -4.20 -12.85 6.43
C LEU A 208 -3.38 -12.01 5.46
N PHE A 209 -3.95 -10.89 5.03
CA PHE A 209 -3.37 -10.04 4.00
C PHE A 209 -2.87 -8.73 4.61
N VAL A 210 -1.59 -8.42 4.42
CA VAL A 210 -0.98 -7.15 4.86
C VAL A 210 -0.55 -6.37 3.65
N SER A 211 -1.06 -5.16 3.49
CA SER A 211 -0.70 -4.31 2.36
C SER A 211 -0.86 -2.83 2.72
N HIS A 212 -0.06 -1.99 2.05
CA HIS A 212 -0.26 -0.53 2.02
C HIS A 212 -1.21 -0.09 0.93
N ASN A 213 -1.54 -0.97 -0.02
CA ASN A 213 -2.51 -0.70 -1.06
C ASN A 213 -3.93 -0.97 -0.52
N MET A 214 -4.60 0.10 -0.05
CA MET A 214 -5.93 0.01 0.53
C MET A 214 -6.96 -0.51 -0.47
N ALA A 215 -6.82 -0.20 -1.77
CA ALA A 215 -7.69 -0.72 -2.81
C ALA A 215 -7.58 -2.25 -2.93
N ALA A 216 -6.38 -2.80 -2.83
CA ALA A 216 -6.20 -4.25 -2.82
C ALA A 216 -6.80 -4.89 -1.57
N VAL A 217 -6.63 -4.26 -0.40
CA VAL A 217 -7.24 -4.73 0.87
C VAL A 217 -8.76 -4.70 0.77
N GLU A 218 -9.35 -3.63 0.25
CA GLU A 218 -10.80 -3.48 0.09
C GLU A 218 -11.40 -4.51 -0.86
N ASN A 219 -10.72 -4.80 -1.97
CA ASN A 219 -11.20 -5.76 -2.97
C ASN A 219 -11.07 -7.22 -2.53
N LEU A 220 -10.03 -7.54 -1.75
CA LEU A 220 -9.72 -8.92 -1.39
C LEU A 220 -10.28 -9.33 -0.02
N CYS A 221 -10.39 -8.39 0.92
CA CYS A 221 -10.71 -8.68 2.32
C CYS A 221 -12.15 -8.24 2.66
N SER A 222 -12.87 -9.07 3.37
CA SER A 222 -14.20 -8.74 3.91
C SER A 222 -14.12 -8.03 5.27
N ARG A 223 -13.03 -8.25 6.00
CA ARG A 223 -12.77 -7.69 7.33
C ARG A 223 -11.37 -7.08 7.39
N GLY A 224 -11.25 -5.96 8.09
CA GLY A 224 -10.00 -5.26 8.33
C GLY A 224 -9.67 -5.18 9.82
N ILE A 225 -8.39 -5.24 10.14
CA ILE A 225 -7.85 -4.98 11.48
C ILE A 225 -6.83 -3.85 11.34
N TRP A 226 -7.13 -2.70 11.95
CA TRP A 226 -6.21 -1.57 11.99
C TRP A 226 -5.32 -1.66 13.22
N ILE A 227 -4.01 -1.73 12.99
CA ILE A 227 -2.99 -1.70 14.03
C ILE A 227 -2.35 -0.30 14.05
N ASP A 228 -2.35 0.32 15.22
CA ASP A 228 -1.69 1.59 15.47
C ASP A 228 -0.86 1.50 16.76
N SER A 229 0.43 1.91 16.67
CA SER A 229 1.36 1.95 17.81
C SER A 229 1.38 0.64 18.62
N GLY A 230 1.31 -0.49 17.90
CA GLY A 230 1.34 -1.84 18.47
C GLY A 230 0.03 -2.32 19.09
N ARG A 231 -1.08 -1.62 18.91
CA ARG A 231 -2.40 -1.99 19.43
C ARG A 231 -3.43 -2.14 18.32
N VAL A 232 -4.44 -2.96 18.53
CA VAL A 232 -5.62 -2.97 17.66
C VAL A 232 -6.42 -1.70 17.95
N ARG A 233 -6.53 -0.83 16.93
CA ARG A 233 -7.32 0.39 17.02
C ARG A 233 -8.77 0.16 16.63
N GLN A 234 -8.97 -0.63 15.56
CA GLN A 234 -10.29 -1.00 15.07
C GLN A 234 -10.25 -2.38 14.42
N ASP A 235 -11.35 -3.11 14.50
CA ASP A 235 -11.57 -4.43 13.92
C ASP A 235 -13.02 -4.49 13.43
N GLY A 236 -13.25 -4.77 12.14
CA GLY A 236 -14.59 -4.76 11.57
C GLY A 236 -14.60 -4.85 10.03
N PRO A 237 -15.72 -4.53 9.38
CA PRO A 237 -15.85 -4.53 7.93
C PRO A 237 -14.74 -3.68 7.28
N THR A 238 -14.10 -4.20 6.23
CA THR A 238 -12.91 -3.60 5.61
C THR A 238 -13.12 -2.14 5.26
N HIS A 239 -14.24 -1.81 4.60
CA HIS A 239 -14.54 -0.43 4.18
C HIS A 239 -14.52 0.55 5.36
N GLN A 240 -15.19 0.21 6.47
CA GLN A 240 -15.25 1.06 7.66
C GLN A 240 -13.87 1.25 8.32
N VAL A 241 -13.08 0.16 8.36
CA VAL A 241 -11.74 0.21 8.97
C VAL A 241 -10.79 1.06 8.10
N ILE A 242 -10.86 0.94 6.79
CA ILE A 242 -10.09 1.77 5.85
C ILE A 242 -10.52 3.24 5.98
N GLU A 243 -11.81 3.53 5.98
CA GLU A 243 -12.33 4.89 6.14
C GLU A 243 -11.84 5.54 7.43
N SER A 244 -11.94 4.83 8.56
CA SER A 244 -11.43 5.32 9.86
C SER A 244 -9.92 5.51 9.86
N TYR A 245 -9.17 4.60 9.23
CA TYR A 245 -7.73 4.71 9.09
C TYR A 245 -7.34 5.95 8.29
N LEU A 246 -7.96 6.17 7.14
CA LEU A 246 -7.70 7.33 6.28
C LEU A 246 -8.16 8.64 6.95
N SER A 247 -9.30 8.62 7.65
CA SER A 247 -9.79 9.77 8.41
C SER A 247 -8.85 10.16 9.56
N SER A 248 -8.11 9.20 10.16
CA SER A 248 -7.12 9.50 11.20
C SER A 248 -5.97 10.38 10.72
N PHE A 249 -5.67 10.37 9.41
CA PHE A 249 -4.73 11.31 8.81
C PHE A 249 -5.38 12.70 8.63
N ALA A 250 -6.69 12.75 8.39
CA ALA A 250 -7.43 13.99 8.18
C ALA A 250 -7.56 14.82 9.46
N GLU A 251 -7.81 14.18 10.61
CA GLU A 251 -7.88 14.89 11.91
C GLU A 251 -6.56 15.57 12.28
N THR A 252 -5.44 15.00 11.88
CA THR A 252 -4.11 15.61 12.05
C THR A 252 -3.88 16.77 11.07
N GLN A 253 -4.66 16.87 9.99
CA GLN A 253 -4.45 17.78 8.87
C GLN A 253 -5.56 18.83 8.67
N GLN A 254 -6.67 18.83 9.42
CA GLN A 254 -7.72 19.87 9.32
C GLN A 254 -7.23 21.30 9.65
N SER A 255 -6.02 21.46 10.16
CA SER A 255 -5.31 22.74 10.26
C SER A 255 -4.34 23.02 9.10
N ALA A 256 -4.24 22.20 8.09
CA ALA A 256 -3.16 22.21 7.09
C ALA A 256 -3.49 22.82 5.74
N SER A 257 -4.27 23.87 5.69
CA SER A 257 -4.00 24.93 4.71
C SER A 257 -2.75 25.73 5.08
N ASP A 258 -2.27 25.63 6.32
CA ASP A 258 -1.01 26.20 6.79
C ASP A 258 0.05 25.08 6.93
N LEU A 259 0.88 24.94 5.91
CA LEU A 259 1.98 23.98 5.89
C LEU A 259 3.20 24.44 6.69
N SER A 260 3.20 25.65 7.28
CA SER A 260 4.32 26.18 8.06
C SER A 260 4.57 25.38 9.34
N VAL A 261 3.55 24.68 9.85
CA VAL A 261 3.58 23.92 11.11
C VAL A 261 3.92 22.44 10.90
N VAL A 262 3.98 21.95 9.66
CA VAL A 262 4.24 20.53 9.37
C VAL A 262 5.71 20.19 9.66
N GLU A 263 5.95 19.33 10.65
CA GLU A 263 7.29 18.91 11.08
C GLU A 263 7.90 17.82 10.17
N SER A 264 7.08 16.91 9.62
CA SER A 264 7.54 15.81 8.77
C SER A 264 7.82 16.30 7.34
N ARG A 265 9.03 16.84 7.15
CA ARG A 265 9.51 17.39 5.87
C ARG A 265 10.90 16.86 5.54
N HIS A 266 11.21 16.79 4.25
CA HIS A 266 12.56 16.53 3.78
C HIS A 266 13.05 17.65 2.87
N GLY A 267 14.36 17.88 2.85
CA GLY A 267 14.99 18.96 2.10
C GLY A 267 15.76 19.93 3.00
N ASN A 268 16.52 20.85 2.38
CA ASN A 268 17.40 21.78 3.10
C ASN A 268 16.66 22.99 3.71
N GLY A 269 15.43 23.26 3.25
CA GLY A 269 14.56 24.30 3.77
C GLY A 269 14.95 25.73 3.40
N ASP A 270 15.75 25.94 2.37
CA ASP A 270 16.11 27.29 1.86
C ASP A 270 14.88 28.00 1.24
N ILE A 271 14.01 27.24 0.62
CA ILE A 271 12.65 27.61 0.21
C ILE A 271 11.70 26.51 0.67
N ARG A 272 10.52 26.86 1.18
CA ARG A 272 9.51 25.95 1.69
C ARG A 272 8.13 26.32 1.27
N TYR A 273 7.28 25.34 1.00
CA TYR A 273 5.86 25.56 0.93
C TYR A 273 5.30 26.00 2.30
N THR A 274 4.47 27.03 2.29
CA THR A 274 3.77 27.55 3.48
C THR A 274 2.29 27.23 3.46
N GLY A 275 1.73 26.90 2.30
CA GLY A 275 0.33 26.53 2.18
C GLY A 275 -0.09 26.14 0.76
N ILE A 276 -1.27 25.57 0.65
CA ILE A 276 -2.00 25.36 -0.62
C ILE A 276 -3.42 25.86 -0.47
N SER A 277 -3.92 26.56 -1.49
CA SER A 277 -5.31 27.06 -1.52
C SER A 277 -5.99 26.56 -2.79
N PHE A 278 -7.24 26.10 -2.64
CA PHE A 278 -8.12 25.72 -3.73
C PHE A 278 -9.07 26.89 -4.05
N LEU A 279 -8.95 27.44 -5.22
CA LEU A 279 -9.67 28.66 -5.63
C LEU A 279 -10.46 28.41 -6.91
N GLY A 280 -11.57 29.08 -7.07
CA GLY A 280 -12.21 29.26 -8.35
C GLY A 280 -11.38 30.16 -9.29
N LEU A 281 -11.69 30.20 -10.57
CA LEU A 281 -11.01 31.09 -11.51
C LEU A 281 -11.22 32.57 -11.18
N ASP A 282 -12.29 32.89 -10.41
CA ASP A 282 -12.58 34.23 -9.85
C ASP A 282 -11.68 34.60 -8.66
N GLY A 283 -10.82 33.65 -8.21
CA GLY A 283 -9.92 33.83 -7.07
C GLY A 283 -10.57 33.65 -5.70
N GLN A 284 -11.86 33.29 -5.64
CA GLN A 284 -12.51 32.99 -4.37
C GLN A 284 -12.26 31.56 -3.92
N PRO A 285 -12.24 31.27 -2.61
CA PRO A 285 -12.10 29.92 -2.10
C PRO A 285 -13.18 28.99 -2.66
N GLN A 286 -12.75 27.87 -3.26
CA GLN A 286 -13.65 26.85 -3.79
C GLN A 286 -13.83 25.76 -2.73
N LEU A 287 -14.95 25.83 -2.00
CA LEU A 287 -15.27 24.90 -0.91
C LEU A 287 -15.75 23.54 -1.41
N VAL A 288 -16.34 23.50 -2.61
CA VAL A 288 -16.85 22.29 -3.25
C VAL A 288 -16.30 22.23 -4.67
N THR A 289 -15.68 21.14 -5.01
CA THR A 289 -15.15 20.88 -6.34
C THR A 289 -15.88 19.69 -6.95
N ARG A 290 -16.30 19.80 -8.21
CA ARG A 290 -16.99 18.74 -8.93
C ARG A 290 -16.18 18.26 -10.11
N SER A 291 -16.42 17.02 -10.52
CA SER A 291 -15.87 16.51 -11.78
C SER A 291 -16.21 17.47 -12.93
N GLY A 292 -15.21 17.92 -13.68
CA GLY A 292 -15.40 18.87 -14.78
C GLY A 292 -15.32 20.34 -14.41
N ASP A 293 -15.21 20.69 -13.16
CA ASP A 293 -15.01 22.08 -12.75
C ASP A 293 -13.65 22.61 -13.15
N SER A 294 -13.56 23.93 -13.33
CA SER A 294 -12.29 24.65 -13.41
C SER A 294 -11.83 24.98 -12.00
N ILE A 295 -10.54 24.81 -11.72
CA ILE A 295 -9.96 25.07 -10.41
C ILE A 295 -8.57 25.72 -10.54
N ARG A 296 -8.24 26.63 -9.63
CA ARG A 296 -6.92 27.19 -9.46
C ARG A 296 -6.32 26.69 -8.16
N LEU A 297 -5.16 26.05 -8.26
CA LEU A 297 -4.32 25.62 -7.13
C LEU A 297 -3.29 26.71 -6.88
N ARG A 298 -3.33 27.36 -5.72
CA ARG A 298 -2.33 28.34 -5.31
C ARG A 298 -1.39 27.74 -4.29
N PHE A 299 -0.12 27.61 -4.67
CA PHE A 299 0.96 27.10 -3.85
C PHE A 299 1.70 28.27 -3.21
N HIS A 300 1.55 28.46 -1.89
CA HIS A 300 2.27 29.48 -1.14
C HIS A 300 3.63 28.98 -0.73
N TYR A 301 4.65 29.85 -0.81
CA TYR A 301 6.01 29.50 -0.40
C TYR A 301 6.68 30.66 0.35
N ARG A 302 7.76 30.32 1.08
CA ARG A 302 8.69 31.26 1.69
C ARG A 302 10.12 30.87 1.35
N ALA A 303 10.88 31.79 0.74
CA ALA A 303 12.30 31.65 0.45
C ALA A 303 13.13 32.41 1.48
N LYS A 304 14.14 31.77 2.07
CA LYS A 304 15.06 32.40 3.03
C LYS A 304 16.18 33.18 2.35
N LYS A 305 16.53 32.78 1.14
CA LYS A 305 17.57 33.38 0.29
C LYS A 305 17.15 33.30 -1.17
N SER A 306 17.91 33.92 -2.04
CA SER A 306 17.74 33.79 -3.49
C SER A 306 17.91 32.31 -3.92
N ILE A 307 16.98 31.79 -4.72
CA ILE A 307 16.96 30.41 -5.21
C ILE A 307 17.00 30.41 -6.73
N PRO A 308 18.11 29.99 -7.33
CA PRO A 308 18.23 29.92 -8.78
C PRO A 308 17.54 28.68 -9.32
N TYR A 309 16.82 28.84 -10.41
CA TYR A 309 16.15 27.79 -11.18
C TYR A 309 15.37 26.77 -10.34
N PRO A 310 14.46 27.20 -9.44
CA PRO A 310 13.62 26.26 -8.70
C PRO A 310 12.57 25.61 -9.60
N SER A 311 12.29 24.34 -9.35
CA SER A 311 11.15 23.62 -9.92
C SER A 311 10.17 23.27 -8.84
N PHE A 312 8.91 23.71 -9.00
CA PHE A 312 7.82 23.41 -8.11
C PHE A 312 7.02 22.25 -8.67
N GLY A 313 6.73 21.26 -7.84
CA GLY A 313 5.97 20.09 -8.25
C GLY A 313 4.96 19.63 -7.22
N PHE A 314 4.02 18.86 -7.71
CA PHE A 314 3.06 18.16 -6.87
C PHE A 314 2.79 16.76 -7.41
N ARG A 315 2.44 15.89 -6.49
CA ARG A 315 1.91 14.55 -6.75
C ARG A 315 0.48 14.50 -6.24
N LEU A 316 -0.40 13.96 -7.05
CA LEU A 316 -1.78 13.71 -6.71
C LEU A 316 -2.01 12.21 -6.63
N LEU A 317 -2.52 11.75 -5.49
CA LEU A 317 -2.86 10.36 -5.26
C LEU A 317 -4.34 10.24 -4.95
N THR A 318 -4.93 9.09 -5.25
CA THR A 318 -6.23 8.76 -4.67
C THR A 318 -6.08 8.52 -3.17
N GLU A 319 -7.17 8.56 -2.42
CA GLU A 319 -7.20 8.19 -1.01
C GLU A 319 -6.60 6.78 -0.76
N MET A 320 -6.72 5.89 -1.72
CA MET A 320 -6.15 4.54 -1.70
C MET A 320 -4.66 4.47 -2.07
N GLY A 321 -3.99 5.62 -2.27
CA GLY A 321 -2.57 5.69 -2.61
C GLY A 321 -2.23 5.42 -4.08
N THR A 322 -3.22 5.35 -4.98
CA THR A 322 -2.97 5.20 -6.42
C THR A 322 -2.53 6.54 -7.01
N LEU A 323 -1.40 6.54 -7.72
CA LEU A 323 -0.89 7.74 -8.38
C LEU A 323 -1.82 8.15 -9.52
N VAL A 324 -2.31 9.39 -9.46
CA VAL A 324 -3.08 10.04 -10.52
C VAL A 324 -2.16 10.82 -11.45
N THR A 325 -1.33 11.69 -10.87
CA THR A 325 -0.33 12.47 -11.63
C THR A 325 0.83 12.87 -10.72
N ASP A 326 2.02 13.04 -11.33
CA ASP A 326 3.22 13.61 -10.72
C ASP A 326 3.80 14.60 -11.74
N THR A 327 3.74 15.89 -11.44
CA THR A 327 4.10 16.95 -12.41
C THR A 327 4.72 18.15 -11.71
N SER A 328 5.38 18.99 -12.51
CA SER A 328 6.10 20.17 -12.03
C SER A 328 6.18 21.26 -13.08
N THR A 329 6.64 22.43 -12.68
CA THR A 329 6.92 23.55 -13.58
C THR A 329 7.89 23.15 -14.69
N TRP A 330 8.84 22.26 -14.40
CA TRP A 330 9.79 21.75 -15.40
C TRP A 330 9.09 20.98 -16.53
N HIS A 331 8.10 20.14 -16.23
CA HIS A 331 7.35 19.40 -17.25
C HIS A 331 6.54 20.32 -18.18
N HIS A 332 6.21 21.51 -17.70
CA HIS A 332 5.47 22.52 -18.47
C HIS A 332 6.39 23.54 -19.15
N SER A 333 7.72 23.32 -19.15
CA SER A 333 8.72 24.25 -19.70
C SER A 333 8.59 25.66 -19.12
N LEU A 334 8.12 25.76 -17.86
CA LEU A 334 8.09 27.01 -17.11
C LEU A 334 9.43 27.15 -16.36
N ASP A 335 10.37 27.78 -17.02
CA ASP A 335 11.67 28.07 -16.44
C ASP A 335 11.57 29.31 -15.55
N ILE A 336 11.82 29.12 -14.26
CA ILE A 336 11.86 30.20 -13.26
C ILE A 336 13.34 30.53 -13.03
N PRO A 337 13.87 31.67 -13.54
CA PRO A 337 15.30 31.94 -13.46
C PRO A 337 15.79 32.07 -12.03
N GLU A 338 14.99 32.76 -11.19
CA GLU A 338 15.37 33.05 -9.81
C GLU A 338 14.12 33.40 -8.98
N ILE A 339 14.12 32.98 -7.73
CA ILE A 339 13.16 33.45 -6.70
C ILE A 339 13.91 34.25 -5.66
N ALA A 340 13.49 35.51 -5.47
CA ALA A 340 14.03 36.38 -4.43
C ALA A 340 13.60 35.92 -3.01
N PRO A 341 14.37 36.27 -1.98
CA PRO A 341 13.97 36.00 -0.59
C PRO A 341 12.62 36.67 -0.25
N GLY A 342 11.79 35.95 0.50
CA GLY A 342 10.47 36.46 0.94
C GLY A 342 9.35 35.46 0.71
N ASP A 343 8.12 35.92 0.93
CA ASP A 343 6.91 35.16 0.69
C ASP A 343 6.43 35.35 -0.75
N GLY A 344 5.92 34.27 -1.34
CA GLY A 344 5.36 34.30 -2.68
C GLY A 344 4.34 33.21 -2.89
N HIS A 345 3.77 33.15 -4.07
CA HIS A 345 2.90 32.07 -4.48
C HIS A 345 3.06 31.77 -5.98
N LEU A 346 2.65 30.57 -6.36
CA LEU A 346 2.55 30.09 -7.74
C LEU A 346 1.15 29.55 -7.95
N ASP A 347 0.51 29.94 -9.06
CA ASP A 347 -0.81 29.47 -9.43
C ASP A 347 -0.72 28.43 -10.54
N LEU A 348 -1.45 27.33 -10.37
CA LEU A 348 -1.72 26.33 -11.39
C LEU A 348 -3.22 26.36 -11.71
N GLU A 349 -3.57 26.65 -12.94
CA GLU A 349 -4.95 26.63 -13.42
C GLU A 349 -5.25 25.32 -14.14
N ILE A 350 -6.35 24.72 -13.79
CA ILE A 350 -6.89 23.50 -14.42
C ILE A 350 -8.26 23.86 -14.96
N ASP A 351 -8.36 24.00 -16.29
CA ASP A 351 -9.61 24.39 -16.96
C ASP A 351 -10.70 23.33 -16.84
N PHE A 352 -10.32 22.08 -16.69
CA PHE A 352 -11.22 20.95 -16.66
C PHE A 352 -10.67 19.83 -15.75
N LEU A 353 -11.28 19.69 -14.59
CA LEU A 353 -10.88 18.67 -13.63
C LEU A 353 -11.45 17.30 -14.03
N ASN A 354 -10.67 16.51 -14.76
CA ASN A 354 -11.08 15.19 -15.27
C ASN A 354 -11.05 14.09 -14.21
N LEU A 355 -11.18 14.43 -12.93
CA LEU A 355 -11.22 13.47 -11.83
C LEU A 355 -12.64 12.97 -11.62
N LEU A 356 -12.80 11.69 -11.33
CA LEU A 356 -14.06 11.13 -10.86
C LEU A 356 -14.26 11.45 -9.37
N PRO A 357 -15.49 11.32 -8.86
CA PRO A 357 -15.79 11.59 -7.45
C PRO A 357 -14.92 10.78 -6.50
N GLY A 358 -14.39 11.43 -5.49
CA GLY A 358 -13.52 10.82 -4.51
C GLY A 358 -12.66 11.82 -3.75
N ARG A 359 -11.82 11.31 -2.87
CA ARG A 359 -10.83 12.09 -2.13
C ARG A 359 -9.45 11.87 -2.71
N TYR A 360 -8.73 12.96 -2.87
CA TYR A 360 -7.40 12.98 -3.48
C TYR A 360 -6.41 13.68 -2.56
N ASP A 361 -5.24 13.08 -2.37
CA ASP A 361 -4.17 13.60 -1.51
C ASP A 361 -3.08 14.27 -2.33
N PHE A 362 -2.68 15.47 -1.93
CA PHE A 362 -1.55 16.19 -2.49
C PHE A 362 -0.27 15.94 -1.69
N SER A 363 0.82 15.69 -2.41
CA SER A 363 2.19 15.80 -1.89
C SER A 363 2.91 16.84 -2.72
N LEU A 364 3.70 17.70 -2.08
CA LEU A 364 4.36 18.84 -2.72
C LEU A 364 5.87 18.73 -2.59
N TRP A 365 6.60 19.17 -3.60
CA TRP A 365 8.04 19.21 -3.57
C TRP A 365 8.61 20.40 -4.35
N ILE A 366 9.77 20.91 -3.89
CA ILE A 366 10.57 21.95 -4.55
C ILE A 366 11.97 21.41 -4.75
N THR A 367 12.43 21.39 -6.00
CA THR A 367 13.80 21.01 -6.34
C THR A 367 14.52 22.13 -7.10
N GLY A 368 15.80 21.99 -7.24
CA GLY A 368 16.64 22.90 -8.02
C GLY A 368 17.64 22.17 -8.90
N LEU A 369 18.56 22.90 -9.45
CA LEU A 369 19.64 22.37 -10.26
C LEU A 369 20.40 21.26 -9.51
N SER A 370 20.92 20.29 -10.26
CA SER A 370 21.69 19.16 -9.71
C SER A 370 20.92 18.31 -8.68
N GLN A 371 19.58 18.22 -8.82
CA GLN A 371 18.71 17.42 -7.95
C GLN A 371 18.72 17.84 -6.47
N ILE A 372 19.05 19.08 -6.17
CA ILE A 372 18.90 19.61 -4.81
C ILE A 372 17.42 19.60 -4.44
N VAL A 373 17.09 18.96 -3.32
CA VAL A 373 15.75 19.03 -2.74
C VAL A 373 15.71 20.15 -1.73
N TYR A 374 14.89 21.16 -1.99
CA TYR A 374 14.69 22.28 -1.06
C TYR A 374 13.61 21.99 -0.04
N ASP A 375 12.50 21.40 -0.47
CA ASP A 375 11.37 21.06 0.38
C ASP A 375 10.58 19.87 -0.21
N GLY A 376 10.05 19.02 0.65
CA GLY A 376 9.16 17.94 0.31
C GLY A 376 8.20 17.68 1.45
N VAL A 377 6.91 17.67 1.17
CA VAL A 377 5.83 17.43 2.15
C VAL A 377 4.86 16.43 1.55
N GLU A 378 4.74 15.27 2.18
CA GLU A 378 3.83 14.22 1.74
C GLU A 378 2.45 14.37 2.39
N HIS A 379 1.39 14.03 1.63
CA HIS A 379 0.00 14.04 2.09
C HIS A 379 -0.41 15.34 2.78
N CYS A 380 -0.04 16.48 2.20
CA CYS A 380 -0.12 17.79 2.84
C CYS A 380 -1.46 18.52 2.64
N ALA A 381 -2.27 18.10 1.68
CA ALA A 381 -3.60 18.67 1.44
C ALA A 381 -4.52 17.64 0.80
N LYS A 382 -5.84 17.85 0.95
CA LYS A 382 -6.87 16.98 0.37
C LYS A 382 -7.80 17.78 -0.52
N LEU A 383 -8.15 17.19 -1.66
CA LEU A 383 -9.18 17.66 -2.56
C LEU A 383 -10.33 16.65 -2.57
N GLU A 384 -11.52 17.08 -2.20
CA GLU A 384 -12.73 16.28 -2.32
C GLU A 384 -13.44 16.67 -3.61
N VAL A 385 -13.70 15.67 -4.47
CA VAL A 385 -14.39 15.85 -5.74
C VAL A 385 -15.77 15.21 -5.65
N GLU A 386 -16.81 16.02 -5.84
CA GLU A 386 -18.19 15.58 -5.82
C GLU A 386 -18.67 15.05 -7.19
N LEU A 387 -19.79 14.34 -7.14
CA LEU A 387 -20.50 13.82 -8.32
C LEU A 387 -20.94 14.94 -9.26
N ALA A 388 -20.71 14.75 -10.56
CA ALA A 388 -21.27 15.61 -11.60
C ALA A 388 -21.73 14.80 -12.82
N ASN A 389 -22.68 15.37 -13.58
CA ASN A 389 -23.14 14.81 -14.85
C ASN A 389 -22.22 15.26 -16.00
N VAL A 390 -20.99 14.72 -16.03
CA VAL A 390 -19.91 15.13 -16.94
C VAL A 390 -20.23 14.94 -18.42
N TYR A 391 -21.07 13.96 -18.76
CA TYR A 391 -21.50 13.69 -20.15
C TYR A 391 -22.86 14.31 -20.51
N ARG A 392 -23.47 15.06 -19.62
CA ARG A 392 -24.82 15.68 -19.80
C ARG A 392 -25.90 14.67 -20.20
N SER A 393 -25.73 13.41 -19.85
CA SER A 393 -26.65 12.31 -20.18
C SER A 393 -27.74 12.08 -19.14
N GLY A 394 -27.75 12.86 -18.05
CA GLY A 394 -28.59 12.61 -16.87
C GLY A 394 -28.05 11.48 -15.97
N ARG A 395 -27.01 10.78 -16.40
CA ARG A 395 -26.36 9.70 -15.63
C ARG A 395 -25.06 10.20 -15.04
N GLN A 396 -24.76 9.80 -13.82
CA GLN A 396 -23.53 10.16 -13.11
C GLN A 396 -22.53 9.01 -13.14
N LEU A 397 -21.25 9.34 -13.25
CA LEU A 397 -20.15 8.41 -13.04
C LEU A 397 -19.75 8.46 -11.56
N ASP A 398 -19.59 7.31 -10.95
CA ASP A 398 -19.12 7.18 -9.58
C ASP A 398 -17.68 6.64 -9.54
N SER A 399 -17.11 6.49 -8.33
CA SER A 399 -15.76 5.99 -8.10
C SER A 399 -15.51 4.56 -8.64
N ARG A 400 -16.56 3.77 -8.89
CA ARG A 400 -16.48 2.44 -9.50
C ARG A 400 -16.18 2.51 -11.00
N SER A 401 -16.42 3.64 -11.62
CA SER A 401 -16.17 3.87 -13.06
C SER A 401 -14.68 4.17 -13.35
N GLY A 402 -13.85 4.34 -12.33
CA GLY A 402 -12.40 4.63 -12.46
C GLY A 402 -11.95 5.80 -11.60
N ILE A 403 -10.78 6.36 -11.94
CA ILE A 403 -10.18 7.51 -11.25
C ILE A 403 -10.38 8.80 -12.06
N VAL A 404 -10.27 8.68 -13.37
CA VAL A 404 -10.41 9.80 -14.32
C VAL A 404 -11.44 9.48 -15.38
N TYR A 405 -12.02 10.51 -15.97
CA TYR A 405 -12.86 10.34 -17.15
C TYR A 405 -12.28 11.10 -18.34
N PHE A 406 -12.64 10.68 -19.55
CA PHE A 406 -12.22 11.32 -20.78
C PHE A 406 -13.45 11.95 -21.46
N PRO A 407 -13.38 13.21 -21.93
CA PRO A 407 -14.41 13.77 -22.81
C PRO A 407 -14.53 12.91 -24.07
N GLN A 408 -15.66 12.24 -24.24
CA GLN A 408 -15.86 11.31 -25.36
C GLN A 408 -17.28 11.39 -25.90
N LYS A 409 -17.44 11.07 -27.18
CA LYS A 409 -18.74 10.96 -27.85
C LYS A 409 -18.82 9.63 -28.57
N TRP A 410 -19.93 8.94 -28.39
CA TRP A 410 -20.23 7.71 -29.11
C TRP A 410 -21.02 8.03 -30.37
N ASN A 411 -20.48 7.66 -31.55
CA ASN A 411 -21.18 7.78 -32.82
C ASN A 411 -21.50 6.38 -33.35
N LEU A 412 -22.79 6.09 -33.53
CA LEU A 412 -23.24 4.83 -34.11
C LEU A 412 -23.42 5.02 -35.61
N GLN A 413 -22.55 4.39 -36.40
CA GLN A 413 -22.70 4.38 -37.86
C GLN A 413 -23.49 3.12 -38.28
N GLY A 414 -24.49 3.28 -39.18
CA GLY A 414 -25.23 2.15 -39.78
C GLY A 414 -26.59 1.81 -39.17
N LEU A 415 -27.05 2.51 -38.13
CA LEU A 415 -28.46 2.44 -37.71
C LEU A 415 -29.22 3.65 -38.24
N GLN A 416 -30.33 3.39 -38.97
CA GLN A 416 -31.23 4.45 -39.36
C GLN A 416 -31.78 5.13 -38.11
N SER A 417 -31.75 6.47 -38.07
CA SER A 417 -32.17 7.33 -36.94
C SER A 417 -33.59 7.06 -36.44
N ASP A 418 -34.43 6.48 -37.26
CA ASP A 418 -35.83 6.18 -36.95
C ASP A 418 -36.03 5.03 -35.93
N ARG A 419 -34.99 4.22 -35.67
CA ARG A 419 -35.08 3.12 -34.67
C ARG A 419 -34.63 3.60 -33.27
N LEU A 420 -33.83 4.64 -33.17
CA LEU A 420 -33.38 5.18 -31.88
C LEU A 420 -34.44 6.03 -31.18
N SER A 421 -35.39 6.61 -31.94
CA SER A 421 -36.50 7.42 -31.40
C SER A 421 -37.71 6.60 -30.96
N ARG A 422 -37.74 5.29 -31.25
CA ARG A 422 -38.82 4.36 -30.90
C ARG A 422 -38.36 3.23 -29.95
N ALA A 423 -37.23 3.37 -29.32
CA ALA A 423 -36.93 2.48 -28.19
C ALA A 423 -37.84 2.89 -27.04
N ASP A 424 -38.98 2.19 -26.93
CA ASP A 424 -39.79 2.22 -25.71
C ASP A 424 -38.84 2.09 -24.53
N GLU A 425 -39.09 2.88 -23.49
CA GLU A 425 -38.30 2.73 -22.25
C GLU A 425 -38.29 1.26 -21.86
N PRO A 426 -37.09 0.67 -21.58
CA PRO A 426 -37.02 -0.75 -21.24
C PRO A 426 -37.93 -1.02 -20.05
N SER A 427 -38.73 -2.08 -20.12
CA SER A 427 -39.64 -2.51 -19.06
C SER A 427 -38.87 -2.66 -17.73
N GLU A 428 -39.58 -2.54 -16.61
CA GLU A 428 -38.95 -2.71 -15.28
C GLU A 428 -38.18 -4.04 -15.17
N ASP A 429 -38.68 -5.09 -15.82
CA ASP A 429 -38.08 -6.44 -15.87
C ASP A 429 -36.75 -6.46 -16.68
N GLU A 430 -36.62 -5.61 -17.71
CA GLU A 430 -35.39 -5.46 -18.48
C GLU A 430 -34.38 -4.58 -17.74
N ARG A 431 -34.84 -3.59 -16.99
CA ARG A 431 -33.99 -2.75 -16.10
C ARG A 431 -33.40 -3.58 -14.95
N GLU A 432 -34.15 -4.51 -14.36
CA GLU A 432 -33.67 -5.44 -13.35
C GLU A 432 -32.66 -6.43 -13.91
N LYS A 433 -32.88 -6.99 -15.10
CA LYS A 433 -31.93 -7.88 -15.77
C LYS A 433 -30.62 -7.19 -16.13
N TRP A 434 -30.70 -5.93 -16.55
CA TRP A 434 -29.51 -5.09 -16.82
C TRP A 434 -28.76 -4.73 -15.52
N SER A 435 -29.47 -4.49 -14.44
CA SER A 435 -28.90 -4.25 -13.12
C SER A 435 -28.21 -5.51 -12.56
N ALA A 436 -28.85 -6.68 -12.69
CA ALA A 436 -28.28 -7.96 -12.25
C ALA A 436 -27.02 -8.36 -13.03
N HIS A 437 -26.96 -8.03 -14.33
CA HIS A 437 -25.75 -8.31 -15.14
C HIS A 437 -24.57 -7.41 -14.80
N ARG A 438 -24.81 -6.21 -14.27
CA ARG A 438 -23.77 -5.31 -13.75
C ARG A 438 -23.19 -5.71 -12.40
N THR A 439 -23.87 -6.56 -11.66
CA THR A 439 -23.39 -7.08 -10.37
C THR A 439 -22.49 -8.30 -10.53
N GLN A 440 -22.39 -8.84 -11.77
CA GLN A 440 -21.58 -10.00 -12.12
C GLN A 440 -20.31 -9.67 -12.93
N LEU A 441 -20.10 -8.43 -13.32
CA LEU A 441 -18.87 -7.89 -13.93
C LEU A 441 -18.13 -7.01 -12.92
#